data_27a78f1080900fbbe84d648e8907d9f6
#
_entry.id   27a78f1080900fbbe84d648e8907d9f6
#
_cell.length_a   1.000
_cell.length_b   1.000
_cell.length_c   1.000
_cell.angle_alpha   90.00
_cell.angle_beta   90.00
_cell.angle_gamma   90.00
#
_symmetry.space_group_name_H-M   'P 1'
#
loop_
_entity.id
_entity.type
_entity.pdbx_description
1 polymer ?
#
loop_
_entity_poly.entity_id
_entity_poly.type
_entity_poly.pdbx_seq_one_letter_code
_entity_poly.pdbx_strand_id
1 'polypeptide(L)'
;MLPGLAQLENTPEILRLLLDGLSGEEANWKPAPDRWSIAEVIEHLSHVEGHGFRSRMDQMVESTLPEMLEYDQEAFAAKGQYSGRDIEDSFDHWEDQRDANIQFLRGLDEAAVIARQGKHERLGIITVGDLLNEWAFHDMGHIRQILELLRSHRYYPNMGRFQSIYRPAP
;
A
#
# COMPACT_ATOMS: atom_id res chain seq x y z
N MET A 1 -2.65 12.37 18.59
CA MET A 1 -2.48 12.16 17.11
C MET A 1 -2.69 10.68 16.85
N LEU A 2 -3.57 10.33 15.91
CA LEU A 2 -3.84 8.94 15.56
C LEU A 2 -2.55 8.17 15.21
N PRO A 3 -2.40 6.90 15.63
CA PRO A 3 -1.22 6.10 15.32
C PRO A 3 -1.10 5.93 13.79
N GLY A 4 0.15 5.89 13.29
CA GLY A 4 0.43 5.74 11.86
C GLY A 4 0.16 6.97 10.99
N LEU A 5 -0.62 7.98 11.44
CA LEU A 5 -1.03 9.12 10.62
C LEU A 5 0.15 9.86 9.99
N ALA A 6 1.21 10.14 10.78
CA ALA A 6 2.40 10.81 10.25
C ALA A 6 3.09 10.02 9.13
N GLN A 7 3.07 8.68 9.19
CA GLN A 7 3.59 7.84 8.11
C GLN A 7 2.68 7.92 6.88
N LEU A 8 1.37 7.84 7.05
CA LEU A 8 0.41 7.95 5.95
C LEU A 8 0.54 9.29 5.22
N GLU A 9 0.80 10.38 5.95
CA GLU A 9 1.04 11.72 5.42
C GLU A 9 2.36 11.83 4.62
N ASN A 10 3.38 11.08 5.00
CA ASN A 10 4.69 11.11 4.33
C ASN A 10 4.78 10.14 3.14
N THR A 11 3.97 9.10 3.08
CA THR A 11 4.03 8.08 2.04
C THR A 11 3.91 8.65 0.61
N PRO A 12 3.04 9.63 0.30
CA PRO A 12 2.93 10.20 -1.04
C PRO A 12 4.24 10.82 -1.55
N GLU A 13 4.91 11.62 -0.72
CA GLU A 13 6.19 12.23 -1.10
C GLU A 13 7.28 11.18 -1.33
N ILE A 14 7.35 10.17 -0.47
CA ILE A 14 8.32 9.07 -0.62
C ILE A 14 8.09 8.33 -1.94
N LEU A 15 6.84 7.96 -2.24
CA LEU A 15 6.51 7.26 -3.48
C LEU A 15 6.79 8.14 -4.70
N ARG A 16 6.43 9.42 -4.67
CA ARG A 16 6.69 10.36 -5.77
C ARG A 16 8.19 10.42 -6.09
N LEU A 17 9.06 10.50 -5.07
CA LEU A 17 10.52 10.48 -5.25
C LEU A 17 11.02 9.15 -5.83
N LEU A 18 10.42 8.02 -5.47
CA LEU A 18 10.81 6.71 -5.98
C LEU A 18 10.36 6.50 -7.43
N LEU A 19 9.25 7.09 -7.82
CA LEU A 19 8.67 6.96 -9.17
C LEU A 19 9.20 8.00 -10.13
N ASP A 20 9.90 9.05 -9.65
CA ASP A 20 10.45 10.11 -10.47
C ASP A 20 11.42 9.57 -11.54
N GLY A 21 11.17 9.93 -12.79
CA GLY A 21 11.95 9.48 -13.94
C GLY A 21 11.87 7.98 -14.24
N LEU A 22 10.85 7.28 -13.71
CA LEU A 22 10.63 5.86 -13.99
C LEU A 22 10.13 5.66 -15.43
N SER A 23 10.83 4.84 -16.21
CA SER A 23 10.35 4.48 -17.55
C SER A 23 9.23 3.45 -17.48
N GLY A 24 8.37 3.39 -18.51
CA GLY A 24 7.32 2.37 -18.60
C GLY A 24 7.88 0.93 -18.62
N GLU A 25 9.10 0.73 -19.14
CA GLU A 25 9.79 -0.57 -19.08
C GLU A 25 10.12 -0.95 -17.63
N GLU A 26 10.73 -0.03 -16.87
CA GLU A 26 11.07 -0.24 -15.47
C GLU A 26 9.81 -0.43 -14.60
N ALA A 27 8.76 0.36 -14.85
CA ALA A 27 7.50 0.26 -14.12
C ALA A 27 6.84 -1.12 -14.25
N ASN A 28 6.97 -1.73 -15.43
CA ASN A 28 6.36 -3.03 -15.74
C ASN A 28 7.32 -4.22 -15.61
N TRP A 29 8.59 -3.97 -15.28
CA TRP A 29 9.55 -5.06 -15.08
C TRP A 29 9.19 -5.94 -13.88
N LYS A 30 9.30 -7.25 -14.04
CA LYS A 30 9.08 -8.26 -13.00
C LYS A 30 10.34 -9.08 -12.76
N PRO A 31 10.72 -9.33 -11.51
CA PRO A 31 11.87 -10.20 -11.20
C PRO A 31 11.60 -11.67 -11.55
N ALA A 32 10.34 -12.09 -11.56
CA ALA A 32 9.86 -13.39 -12.02
C ALA A 32 8.40 -13.27 -12.49
N PRO A 33 7.90 -14.22 -13.32
CA PRO A 33 6.55 -14.13 -13.90
C PRO A 33 5.41 -14.06 -12.88
N ASP A 34 5.61 -14.66 -11.70
CA ASP A 34 4.65 -14.71 -10.57
C ASP A 34 4.85 -13.57 -9.55
N ARG A 35 5.77 -12.64 -9.84
CA ARG A 35 6.05 -11.50 -8.96
C ARG A 35 5.41 -10.22 -9.52
N TRP A 36 5.18 -9.27 -8.64
CA TRP A 36 4.61 -7.97 -9.02
C TRP A 36 5.67 -7.02 -9.57
N SER A 37 5.26 -6.23 -10.54
CA SER A 37 5.98 -5.05 -11.00
C SER A 37 5.69 -3.84 -10.10
N ILE A 38 6.41 -2.73 -10.30
CA ILE A 38 6.14 -1.46 -9.59
C ILE A 38 4.72 -0.97 -9.93
N ALA A 39 4.31 -1.02 -11.20
CA ALA A 39 2.97 -0.61 -11.63
C ALA A 39 1.88 -1.43 -10.91
N GLU A 40 2.05 -2.74 -10.79
CA GLU A 40 1.10 -3.59 -10.05
C GLU A 40 1.07 -3.29 -8.55
N VAL A 41 2.20 -2.89 -7.96
CA VAL A 41 2.24 -2.46 -6.55
C VAL A 41 1.44 -1.16 -6.37
N ILE A 42 1.58 -0.18 -7.26
CA ILE A 42 0.83 1.08 -7.20
C ILE A 42 -0.68 0.83 -7.39
N GLU A 43 -1.07 -0.01 -8.35
CA GLU A 43 -2.48 -0.41 -8.53
C GLU A 43 -3.04 -1.10 -7.28
N HIS A 44 -2.25 -1.98 -6.66
CA HIS A 44 -2.65 -2.61 -5.41
C HIS A 44 -2.86 -1.56 -4.29
N LEU A 45 -1.90 -0.63 -4.11
CA LEU A 45 -2.04 0.45 -3.13
C LEU A 45 -3.31 1.27 -3.38
N SER A 46 -3.59 1.63 -4.64
CA SER A 46 -4.79 2.37 -5.03
C SER A 46 -6.08 1.60 -4.67
N HIS A 47 -6.09 0.30 -4.90
CA HIS A 47 -7.25 -0.53 -4.60
C HIS A 47 -7.49 -0.70 -3.10
N VAL A 48 -6.45 -1.02 -2.32
CA VAL A 48 -6.61 -1.24 -0.88
C VAL A 48 -6.86 0.05 -0.10
N GLU A 49 -6.44 1.19 -0.62
CA GLU A 49 -6.68 2.51 -0.03
C GLU A 49 -8.16 2.74 0.25
N GLY A 50 -9.02 2.52 -0.74
CA GLY A 50 -10.46 2.67 -0.64
C GLY A 50 -11.16 1.43 -0.07
N HIS A 51 -10.91 0.27 -0.67
CA HIS A 51 -11.67 -0.94 -0.39
C HIS A 51 -11.16 -1.70 0.85
N GLY A 52 -9.86 -1.63 1.12
CA GLY A 52 -9.25 -2.28 2.28
C GLY A 52 -9.34 -1.42 3.54
N PHE A 53 -8.70 -0.26 3.53
CA PHE A 53 -8.53 0.56 4.73
C PHE A 53 -9.68 1.52 4.97
N ARG A 54 -10.00 2.40 4.01
CA ARG A 54 -11.04 3.42 4.21
C ARG A 54 -12.41 2.80 4.49
N SER A 55 -12.81 1.81 3.75
CA SER A 55 -14.10 1.13 3.94
C SER A 55 -14.23 0.52 5.34
N ARG A 56 -13.14 -0.10 5.85
CA ARG A 56 -13.12 -0.65 7.22
C ARG A 56 -13.16 0.46 8.28
N MET A 57 -12.42 1.56 8.07
CA MET A 57 -12.47 2.73 8.96
C MET A 57 -13.88 3.29 9.06
N ASP A 58 -14.57 3.51 7.93
CA ASP A 58 -15.95 4.02 7.92
C ASP A 58 -16.87 3.11 8.72
N GLN A 59 -16.84 1.80 8.47
CA GLN A 59 -17.64 0.81 9.19
C GLN A 59 -17.39 0.86 10.72
N MET A 60 -16.12 0.93 11.14
CA MET A 60 -15.76 0.94 12.57
C MET A 60 -16.10 2.26 13.25
N VAL A 61 -16.12 3.38 12.51
CA VAL A 61 -16.51 4.70 13.04
C VAL A 61 -18.03 4.84 13.10
N GLU A 62 -18.77 4.29 12.14
CA GLU A 62 -20.23 4.48 12.03
C GLU A 62 -21.02 3.42 12.81
N SER A 63 -20.48 2.20 12.95
CA SER A 63 -21.21 1.07 13.52
C SER A 63 -20.55 0.53 14.78
N THR A 64 -21.35 -0.15 15.63
CA THR A 64 -20.85 -0.87 16.79
C THR A 64 -20.50 -2.29 16.38
N LEU A 65 -19.21 -2.64 16.43
CA LEU A 65 -18.68 -3.97 16.14
C LEU A 65 -19.11 -4.54 14.77
N PRO A 66 -18.85 -3.81 13.65
CA PRO A 66 -19.18 -4.31 12.31
C PRO A 66 -18.43 -5.61 11.98
N GLU A 67 -19.06 -6.49 11.22
CA GLU A 67 -18.38 -7.64 10.62
C GLU A 67 -17.67 -7.20 9.34
N MET A 68 -16.38 -7.49 9.24
CA MET A 68 -15.53 -7.10 8.13
C MET A 68 -14.97 -8.34 7.44
N LEU A 69 -15.25 -8.46 6.14
CA LEU A 69 -14.75 -9.55 5.32
C LEU A 69 -13.24 -9.41 5.05
N GLU A 70 -12.61 -10.54 4.84
CA GLU A 70 -11.22 -10.57 4.37
C GLU A 70 -11.14 -10.00 2.95
N TYR A 71 -10.11 -9.20 2.70
CA TYR A 71 -9.80 -8.69 1.38
C TYR A 71 -8.91 -9.69 0.64
N ASP A 72 -9.43 -10.29 -0.44
CA ASP A 72 -8.69 -11.26 -1.26
C ASP A 72 -7.88 -10.56 -2.35
N GLN A 73 -6.68 -10.10 -1.99
CA GLN A 73 -5.76 -9.44 -2.93
C GLN A 73 -5.27 -10.36 -4.05
N GLU A 74 -5.13 -11.67 -3.78
CA GLU A 74 -4.67 -12.63 -4.78
C GLU A 74 -5.73 -12.86 -5.86
N ALA A 75 -7.01 -12.91 -5.49
CA ALA A 75 -8.10 -12.99 -6.44
C ALA A 75 -8.19 -11.73 -7.33
N PHE A 76 -7.88 -10.55 -6.80
CA PHE A 76 -7.81 -9.31 -7.59
C PHE A 76 -6.62 -9.32 -8.55
N ALA A 77 -5.43 -9.65 -8.06
CA ALA A 77 -4.23 -9.77 -8.89
C ALA A 77 -4.38 -10.82 -9.99
N ALA A 78 -4.95 -12.00 -9.67
CA ALA A 78 -5.18 -13.09 -10.62
C ALA A 78 -6.16 -12.73 -11.74
N LYS A 79 -7.10 -11.80 -11.49
CA LYS A 79 -8.02 -11.27 -12.52
C LYS A 79 -7.37 -10.22 -13.42
N GLY A 80 -6.07 -9.94 -13.27
CA GLY A 80 -5.35 -8.93 -14.04
C GLY A 80 -5.80 -7.50 -13.75
N GLN A 81 -6.43 -7.26 -12.60
CA GLN A 81 -6.97 -5.94 -12.26
C GLN A 81 -5.88 -4.93 -11.84
N TYR A 82 -4.65 -5.41 -11.60
CA TYR A 82 -3.48 -4.58 -11.33
C TYR A 82 -2.59 -4.39 -12.57
N SER A 83 -3.00 -4.85 -13.75
CA SER A 83 -2.17 -4.75 -14.95
C SER A 83 -2.81 -3.85 -16.01
N GLY A 84 -1.96 -3.18 -16.80
CA GLY A 84 -2.38 -2.51 -18.03
C GLY A 84 -2.82 -1.06 -17.88
N ARG A 85 -2.72 -0.44 -16.70
CA ARG A 85 -2.89 1.00 -16.51
C ARG A 85 -1.55 1.73 -16.60
N ASP A 86 -1.61 3.00 -16.97
CA ASP A 86 -0.48 3.89 -16.84
C ASP A 86 -0.15 4.12 -15.36
N ILE A 87 1.14 4.07 -15.01
CA ILE A 87 1.56 4.19 -13.62
C ILE A 87 1.31 5.59 -13.05
N GLU A 88 1.41 6.64 -13.87
CA GLU A 88 1.14 8.02 -13.44
C GLU A 88 -0.34 8.17 -13.11
N ASP A 89 -1.24 7.70 -13.98
CA ASP A 89 -2.69 7.72 -13.73
C ASP A 89 -3.06 6.92 -12.45
N SER A 90 -2.40 5.79 -12.22
CA SER A 90 -2.64 4.94 -11.05
C SER A 90 -2.15 5.59 -9.77
N PHE A 91 -0.99 6.25 -9.83
CA PHE A 91 -0.41 6.96 -8.69
C PHE A 91 -1.24 8.20 -8.34
N ASP A 92 -1.64 9.01 -9.32
CA ASP A 92 -2.48 10.19 -9.12
C ASP A 92 -3.81 9.81 -8.49
N HIS A 93 -4.44 8.72 -8.98
CA HIS A 93 -5.69 8.23 -8.40
C HIS A 93 -5.51 7.75 -6.95
N TRP A 94 -4.42 7.05 -6.64
CA TRP A 94 -4.10 6.66 -5.27
C TRP A 94 -3.85 7.88 -4.37
N GLU A 95 -3.12 8.87 -4.86
CA GLU A 95 -2.78 10.09 -4.12
C GLU A 95 -4.03 10.89 -3.77
N ASP A 96 -4.97 11.06 -4.70
CA ASP A 96 -6.27 11.69 -4.45
C ASP A 96 -7.05 10.98 -3.34
N GLN A 97 -7.07 9.64 -3.36
CA GLN A 97 -7.71 8.86 -2.30
C GLN A 97 -7.00 9.06 -0.96
N ARG A 98 -5.66 9.05 -0.94
CA ARG A 98 -4.85 9.24 0.25
C ARG A 98 -5.09 10.61 0.87
N ASP A 99 -5.14 11.66 0.09
CA ASP A 99 -5.42 13.02 0.55
C ASP A 99 -6.81 13.11 1.20
N ALA A 100 -7.82 12.54 0.58
CA ALA A 100 -9.16 12.46 1.15
C ALA A 100 -9.18 11.68 2.47
N ASN A 101 -8.43 10.58 2.56
CA ASN A 101 -8.31 9.76 3.75
C ASN A 101 -7.56 10.47 4.89
N ILE A 102 -6.48 11.19 4.59
CA ILE A 102 -5.77 12.02 5.57
C ILE A 102 -6.69 13.09 6.14
N GLN A 103 -7.45 13.79 5.29
CA GLN A 103 -8.43 14.80 5.75
C GLN A 103 -9.49 14.17 6.65
N PHE A 104 -10.03 13.01 6.30
CA PHE A 104 -10.97 12.28 7.12
C PHE A 104 -10.35 11.89 8.47
N LEU A 105 -9.17 11.31 8.50
CA LEU A 105 -8.48 10.88 9.73
C LEU A 105 -8.18 12.08 10.66
N ARG A 106 -7.77 13.22 10.11
CA ARG A 106 -7.55 14.47 10.86
C ARG A 106 -8.81 15.02 11.50
N GLY A 107 -9.97 14.74 10.91
CA GLY A 107 -11.28 15.16 11.44
C GLY A 107 -11.79 14.29 12.60
N LEU A 108 -11.16 13.14 12.87
CA LEU A 108 -11.61 12.24 13.94
C LEU A 108 -11.08 12.67 15.30
N ASP A 109 -11.92 12.54 16.33
CA ASP A 109 -11.48 12.61 17.73
C ASP A 109 -10.83 11.28 18.12
N GLU A 110 -9.52 11.30 18.31
CA GLU A 110 -8.72 10.12 18.67
C GLU A 110 -9.29 9.39 19.90
N ALA A 111 -9.63 10.12 20.96
CA ALA A 111 -10.14 9.53 22.19
C ALA A 111 -11.49 8.81 21.99
N ALA A 112 -12.28 9.29 21.05
CA ALA A 112 -13.58 8.69 20.72
C ALA A 112 -13.49 7.46 19.83
N VAL A 113 -12.45 7.37 18.97
CA VAL A 113 -12.41 6.34 17.92
C VAL A 113 -11.37 5.24 18.12
N ILE A 114 -10.24 5.52 18.81
CA ILE A 114 -9.07 4.63 18.82
C ILE A 114 -9.35 3.22 19.34
N ALA A 115 -10.26 3.08 20.31
CA ALA A 115 -10.65 1.81 20.91
C ALA A 115 -11.92 1.20 20.29
N ARG A 116 -12.51 1.84 19.27
CA ARG A 116 -13.66 1.24 18.56
C ARG A 116 -13.21 -0.02 17.87
N GLN A 117 -14.10 -0.99 17.80
CA GLN A 117 -13.79 -2.37 17.40
C GLN A 117 -14.56 -2.77 16.15
N GLY A 118 -13.97 -3.68 15.38
CA GLY A 118 -14.62 -4.44 14.33
C GLY A 118 -14.26 -5.91 14.43
N LYS A 119 -15.10 -6.78 13.88
CA LYS A 119 -14.87 -8.21 13.85
C LYS A 119 -14.37 -8.61 12.47
N HIS A 120 -13.06 -8.79 12.35
CA HIS A 120 -12.44 -9.28 11.12
C HIS A 120 -12.64 -10.79 10.99
N GLU A 121 -13.02 -11.25 9.81
CA GLU A 121 -13.34 -12.66 9.54
C GLU A 121 -12.26 -13.64 10.00
N ARG A 122 -10.99 -13.34 9.72
CA ARG A 122 -9.84 -14.20 10.05
C ARG A 122 -9.17 -13.87 11.39
N LEU A 123 -9.08 -12.57 11.74
CA LEU A 123 -8.30 -12.11 12.89
C LEU A 123 -9.12 -11.98 14.18
N GLY A 124 -10.45 -12.06 14.08
CA GLY A 124 -11.33 -11.79 15.22
C GLY A 124 -11.48 -10.29 15.49
N ILE A 125 -11.52 -9.91 16.76
CA ILE A 125 -11.71 -8.50 17.15
C ILE A 125 -10.43 -7.73 16.94
N ILE A 126 -10.54 -6.63 16.16
CA ILE A 126 -9.49 -5.64 15.97
C ILE A 126 -10.02 -4.26 16.37
N THR A 127 -9.10 -3.35 16.70
CA THR A 127 -9.41 -1.95 17.03
C THR A 127 -9.08 -1.03 15.86
N VAL A 128 -9.61 0.20 15.90
CA VAL A 128 -9.19 1.27 14.97
C VAL A 128 -7.67 1.51 15.08
N GLY A 129 -7.13 1.46 16.30
CA GLY A 129 -5.68 1.59 16.51
C GLY A 129 -4.87 0.49 15.79
N ASP A 130 -5.35 -0.76 15.81
CA ASP A 130 -4.71 -1.86 15.09
C ASP A 130 -4.74 -1.62 13.58
N LEU A 131 -5.91 -1.22 13.04
CA LEU A 131 -6.09 -0.95 11.61
C LEU A 131 -5.21 0.20 11.12
N LEU A 132 -5.06 1.27 11.89
CA LEU A 132 -4.20 2.40 11.52
C LEU A 132 -2.71 2.04 11.54
N ASN A 133 -2.28 1.23 12.51
CA ASN A 133 -0.91 0.72 12.52
C ASN A 133 -0.65 -0.25 11.36
N GLU A 134 -1.61 -1.12 11.03
CA GLU A 134 -1.54 -1.98 9.85
C GLU A 134 -1.40 -1.16 8.57
N TRP A 135 -2.19 -0.11 8.40
CA TRP A 135 -2.15 0.75 7.21
C TRP A 135 -0.75 1.35 7.01
N ALA A 136 -0.18 1.96 8.05
CA ALA A 136 1.17 2.51 8.00
C ALA A 136 2.24 1.43 7.76
N PHE A 137 2.11 0.26 8.37
CA PHE A 137 3.01 -0.88 8.18
C PHE A 137 2.93 -1.43 6.74
N HIS A 138 1.75 -1.49 6.17
CA HIS A 138 1.49 -1.91 4.80
C HIS A 138 2.17 -0.97 3.80
N ASP A 139 2.01 0.36 3.95
CA ASP A 139 2.72 1.35 3.14
C ASP A 139 4.23 1.13 3.16
N MET A 140 4.82 0.97 4.35
CA MET A 140 6.26 0.74 4.50
C MET A 140 6.70 -0.57 3.84
N GLY A 141 5.85 -1.60 3.87
CA GLY A 141 6.07 -2.87 3.18
C GLY A 141 6.20 -2.68 1.66
N HIS A 142 5.30 -1.90 1.07
CA HIS A 142 5.30 -1.63 -0.37
C HIS A 142 6.37 -0.62 -0.81
N ILE A 143 6.71 0.38 -0.01
CA ILE A 143 7.90 1.22 -0.22
C ILE A 143 9.15 0.33 -0.31
N ARG A 144 9.33 -0.59 0.63
CA ARG A 144 10.45 -1.55 0.59
C ARG A 144 10.43 -2.41 -0.67
N GLN A 145 9.25 -2.88 -1.08
CA GLN A 145 9.09 -3.69 -2.30
C GLN A 145 9.49 -2.91 -3.55
N ILE A 146 9.05 -1.66 -3.70
CA ILE A 146 9.41 -0.79 -4.82
C ILE A 146 10.92 -0.53 -4.83
N LEU A 147 11.52 -0.20 -3.68
CA LEU A 147 12.97 -0.02 -3.56
C LEU A 147 13.75 -1.26 -3.99
N GLU A 148 13.28 -2.47 -3.63
CA GLU A 148 13.93 -3.71 -4.02
C GLU A 148 13.80 -3.99 -5.52
N LEU A 149 12.66 -3.68 -6.13
CA LEU A 149 12.46 -3.77 -7.59
C LEU A 149 13.41 -2.80 -8.33
N LEU A 150 13.47 -1.54 -7.91
CA LEU A 150 14.37 -0.53 -8.51
C LEU A 150 15.82 -0.95 -8.39
N ARG A 151 16.27 -1.36 -7.22
CA ARG A 151 17.66 -1.75 -6.99
C ARG A 151 18.02 -3.02 -7.77
N SER A 152 17.09 -3.97 -7.91
CA SER A 152 17.28 -5.21 -8.67
C SER A 152 17.37 -4.97 -10.18
N HIS A 153 16.54 -4.06 -10.69
CA HIS A 153 16.51 -3.75 -12.12
C HIS A 153 17.62 -2.77 -12.53
N ARG A 154 17.76 -1.64 -11.84
CA ARG A 154 18.67 -0.54 -12.24
C ARG A 154 20.14 -0.83 -11.95
N TYR A 155 20.42 -1.38 -10.78
CA TYR A 155 21.78 -1.38 -10.25
C TYR A 155 22.42 -2.77 -10.24
N TYR A 156 21.68 -3.79 -9.79
CA TYR A 156 22.26 -5.11 -9.60
C TYR A 156 22.90 -5.70 -10.86
N PRO A 157 22.34 -5.61 -12.09
CA PRO A 157 22.96 -6.16 -13.30
C PRO A 157 24.31 -5.51 -13.62
N ASN A 158 24.52 -4.26 -13.18
CA ASN A 158 25.71 -3.46 -13.48
C ASN A 158 26.77 -3.50 -12.37
N MET A 159 26.58 -4.27 -11.31
CA MET A 159 27.48 -4.32 -10.15
C MET A 159 28.77 -5.13 -10.40
N GLY A 160 28.93 -5.80 -11.54
CA GLY A 160 30.12 -6.57 -11.86
C GLY A 160 30.45 -7.60 -10.76
N ARG A 161 31.68 -7.57 -10.23
CA ARG A 161 32.11 -8.53 -9.19
C ARG A 161 31.35 -8.40 -7.86
N PHE A 162 30.74 -7.25 -7.57
CA PHE A 162 29.96 -7.06 -6.35
C PHE A 162 28.70 -7.92 -6.31
N GLN A 163 28.20 -8.42 -7.45
CA GLN A 163 27.09 -9.37 -7.48
C GLN A 163 27.35 -10.64 -6.66
N SER A 164 28.64 -11.01 -6.45
CA SER A 164 28.98 -12.17 -5.62
C SER A 164 28.70 -11.97 -4.12
N ILE A 165 28.55 -10.72 -3.69
CA ILE A 165 28.35 -10.36 -2.27
C ILE A 165 26.87 -10.04 -1.97
N TYR A 166 26.14 -9.53 -2.95
CA TYR A 166 24.76 -9.10 -2.80
C TYR A 166 23.83 -10.02 -3.58
N ARG A 167 22.64 -10.21 -3.02
CA ARG A 167 21.51 -10.86 -3.72
C ARG A 167 20.32 -9.95 -3.63
N PRO A 168 19.68 -9.59 -4.77
CA PRO A 168 18.37 -8.96 -4.72
C PRO A 168 17.39 -9.92 -4.03
N ALA A 169 16.45 -9.40 -3.28
CA ALA A 169 15.34 -10.21 -2.80
C ALA A 169 14.49 -10.63 -4.02
N PRO A 170 14.01 -11.87 -4.05
CA PRO A 170 13.17 -12.36 -5.12
C PRO A 170 11.80 -11.67 -5.14
#